data_12118cd58cddf017c0f0fda3b1b86617
#
_entry.id   12118cd58cddf017c0f0fda3b1b86617
#
_cell.length_a   1.000
_cell.length_b   1.000
_cell.length_c   1.000
_cell.angle_alpha   90.00
_cell.angle_beta   90.00
_cell.angle_gamma   90.00
#
_symmetry.space_group_name_H-M   'P 1'
#
loop_
_entity.id
_entity.type
_entity.pdbx_description
1 polymer ?
#
loop_
_entity_poly.entity_id
_entity_poly.type
_entity_poly.pdbx_seq_one_letter_code
_entity_poly.pdbx_strand_id
1 'polypeptide(L)'
;MKVFAVISALFMTVAANAGKPDLPDSIYVGGQLQHVQGIALDQEKGCMYMSFTSRFLKVDMNGRILASIDRIQGHLGAMTFNHQDRKVYASLECKDDEIGQNIAKKLNVGIVSESRFYIAIIDVDKMTSLNMDPENNDVLRTVCLLKPCEDYKFSGHIGGQEVKHLYGCSGIDGVAIGREVKPLEATAKERSAQKMYLYVGYGIYGDVNRTDNDYQVIQRYDLAKLAKLAKPMIFGESHVSGPKKPEKEYFIYTGNTNYGVQNLTYDPYTDCLFMAVYKGKKEQFPNYALFAVSMNQKPFKASLKGAATTKKMLQLALVPAGGVNAGTPSAVVPMSDTASGVTGWRFKWGSTGLCPIGDGYWYISENSKDKYTKKQVCNARLYKWTGTEDAFVRADRQ
;
A
#
# COMPACT_ATOMS: atom_id res chain seq x y z
N MET A 1 60.07 29.75 5.75
CA MET A 1 58.84 29.70 6.57
C MET A 1 57.65 29.89 5.66
N LYS A 2 56.91 28.82 5.36
CA LYS A 2 55.64 28.88 4.61
C LYS A 2 54.50 28.72 5.62
N VAL A 3 53.71 29.76 5.75
CA VAL A 3 52.49 29.77 6.61
C VAL A 3 51.38 29.12 5.83
N PHE A 4 50.87 27.97 6.31
CA PHE A 4 49.65 27.35 5.83
C PHE A 4 48.45 27.96 6.57
N ALA A 5 47.62 28.69 5.85
CA ALA A 5 46.34 29.11 6.35
C ALA A 5 45.35 27.95 6.24
N VAL A 6 44.87 27.45 7.37
CA VAL A 6 43.79 26.51 7.45
C VAL A 6 42.47 27.28 7.38
N ILE A 7 41.76 27.20 6.26
CA ILE A 7 40.41 27.71 6.13
C ILE A 7 39.45 26.63 6.66
N SER A 8 38.96 26.81 7.88
CA SER A 8 37.85 26.05 8.43
C SER A 8 36.55 26.50 7.76
N ALA A 9 36.07 25.70 6.82
CA ALA A 9 34.73 25.85 6.26
C ALA A 9 33.71 25.35 7.28
N LEU A 10 33.05 26.31 7.94
CA LEU A 10 31.92 26.05 8.82
C LEU A 10 30.69 25.69 7.94
N PHE A 11 30.41 24.41 7.75
CA PHE A 11 29.15 23.97 7.16
C PHE A 11 28.04 24.20 8.20
N MET A 12 27.40 25.37 8.15
CA MET A 12 26.08 25.53 8.73
C MET A 12 25.11 24.69 7.92
N THR A 13 24.67 23.56 8.47
CA THR A 13 23.47 22.88 8.02
C THR A 13 22.28 23.74 8.35
N VAL A 14 21.86 24.58 7.40
CA VAL A 14 20.54 25.18 7.44
C VAL A 14 19.56 24.04 7.29
N ALA A 15 18.91 23.64 8.40
CA ALA A 15 17.69 22.87 8.33
C ALA A 15 16.67 23.76 7.63
N ALA A 16 16.54 23.64 6.32
CA ALA A 16 15.48 24.27 5.58
C ALA A 16 14.17 23.72 6.15
N ASN A 17 13.39 24.56 6.84
CA ASN A 17 11.96 24.35 6.98
C ASN A 17 11.42 24.36 5.56
N ALA A 18 11.29 23.20 4.94
CA ALA A 18 10.67 23.08 3.63
C ALA A 18 9.23 23.60 3.80
N GLY A 19 8.96 24.74 3.21
CA GLY A 19 7.63 25.34 3.19
C GLY A 19 6.63 24.36 2.55
N LYS A 20 5.34 24.64 2.70
CA LYS A 20 4.27 23.89 2.02
C LYS A 20 4.60 23.77 0.51
N PRO A 21 4.52 22.59 -0.11
CA PRO A 21 4.77 22.43 -1.53
C PRO A 21 3.77 23.24 -2.35
N ASP A 22 4.18 23.76 -3.49
CA ASP A 22 3.31 24.44 -4.46
C ASP A 22 2.43 23.40 -5.20
N LEU A 23 1.50 22.83 -4.44
CA LEU A 23 0.55 21.79 -4.87
C LEU A 23 -0.83 22.15 -4.31
N PRO A 24 -1.93 21.80 -5.00
CA PRO A 24 -3.28 22.11 -4.54
C PRO A 24 -3.60 21.40 -3.21
N ASP A 25 -4.37 22.06 -2.35
CA ASP A 25 -4.82 21.52 -1.08
C ASP A 25 -5.73 20.29 -1.23
N SER A 26 -6.34 20.15 -2.40
CA SER A 26 -7.16 18.98 -2.71
C SER A 26 -7.31 18.78 -4.22
N ILE A 27 -7.43 17.50 -4.59
CA ILE A 27 -7.75 17.07 -5.96
C ILE A 27 -9.07 16.29 -5.85
N TYR A 28 -10.14 16.83 -6.46
CA TYR A 28 -11.50 16.32 -6.36
C TYR A 28 -11.90 15.59 -7.64
N VAL A 29 -12.35 14.33 -7.49
CA VAL A 29 -12.91 13.52 -8.58
C VAL A 29 -14.22 12.90 -8.13
N GLY A 30 -15.34 13.39 -8.69
CA GLY A 30 -16.69 12.91 -8.40
C GLY A 30 -17.25 12.01 -9.49
N GLY A 31 -18.53 11.62 -9.30
CA GLY A 31 -19.32 10.92 -10.33
C GLY A 31 -18.95 9.45 -10.56
N GLN A 32 -18.18 8.83 -9.67
CA GLN A 32 -17.74 7.44 -9.83
C GLN A 32 -18.80 6.46 -9.36
N LEU A 33 -18.86 5.26 -9.99
CA LEU A 33 -19.80 4.19 -9.60
C LEU A 33 -19.33 3.41 -8.38
N GLN A 34 -18.01 3.32 -8.21
CA GLN A 34 -17.37 2.57 -7.12
C GLN A 34 -16.47 3.52 -6.34
N HIS A 35 -16.17 3.22 -5.08
CA HIS A 35 -15.30 4.08 -4.28
C HIS A 35 -13.83 3.93 -4.69
N VAL A 36 -13.05 4.95 -4.39
CA VAL A 36 -11.60 4.94 -4.60
C VAL A 36 -10.95 3.87 -3.71
N GLN A 37 -9.94 3.21 -4.26
CA GLN A 37 -9.18 2.14 -3.60
C GLN A 37 -7.72 2.50 -3.38
N GLY A 38 -7.17 3.39 -4.21
CA GLY A 38 -5.80 3.84 -4.14
C GLY A 38 -5.56 5.11 -4.94
N ILE A 39 -4.51 5.84 -4.55
CA ILE A 39 -4.02 7.03 -5.24
C ILE A 39 -2.51 6.98 -5.38
N ALA A 40 -1.97 7.55 -6.45
CA ALA A 40 -0.53 7.72 -6.64
C ALA A 40 -0.27 9.01 -7.42
N LEU A 41 0.84 9.71 -7.12
CA LEU A 41 1.17 11.00 -7.73
C LEU A 41 2.40 10.89 -8.61
N ASP A 42 2.32 11.47 -9.80
CA ASP A 42 3.43 11.80 -10.68
C ASP A 42 3.64 13.32 -10.63
N GLN A 43 4.50 13.77 -9.73
CA GLN A 43 4.80 15.22 -9.57
C GLN A 43 5.44 15.81 -10.83
N GLU A 44 6.25 15.04 -11.55
CA GLU A 44 6.95 15.49 -12.76
C GLU A 44 5.98 15.89 -13.87
N LYS A 45 4.91 15.09 -14.05
CA LYS A 45 3.89 15.35 -15.08
C LYS A 45 2.67 16.11 -14.54
N GLY A 46 2.62 16.41 -13.22
CA GLY A 46 1.45 17.03 -12.61
C GLY A 46 0.18 16.19 -12.78
N CYS A 47 0.28 14.88 -12.57
CA CYS A 47 -0.84 13.97 -12.71
C CYS A 47 -1.02 13.12 -11.44
N MET A 48 -2.28 12.90 -11.06
CA MET A 48 -2.63 11.91 -10.06
C MET A 48 -3.33 10.71 -10.72
N TYR A 49 -2.98 9.52 -10.26
CA TYR A 49 -3.62 8.27 -10.65
C TYR A 49 -4.55 7.81 -9.55
N MET A 50 -5.72 7.29 -9.92
CA MET A 50 -6.73 6.82 -8.98
C MET A 50 -7.35 5.51 -9.46
N SER A 51 -7.49 4.53 -8.57
CA SER A 51 -8.23 3.28 -8.83
C SER A 51 -9.63 3.31 -8.23
N PHE A 52 -10.60 2.77 -8.96
CA PHE A 52 -12.01 2.64 -8.55
C PHE A 52 -12.50 1.24 -8.90
N THR A 53 -12.11 0.23 -8.15
CA THR A 53 -12.46 -1.19 -8.32
C THR A 53 -12.26 -1.73 -9.75
N SER A 54 -13.01 -1.28 -10.75
CA SER A 54 -12.93 -1.73 -12.15
C SER A 54 -12.54 -0.63 -13.14
N ARG A 55 -12.01 0.48 -12.60
CA ARG A 55 -11.62 1.65 -13.38
C ARG A 55 -10.33 2.25 -12.85
N PHE A 56 -9.44 2.65 -13.77
CA PHE A 56 -8.23 3.40 -13.47
C PHE A 56 -8.26 4.75 -14.16
N LEU A 57 -7.96 5.83 -13.42
CA LEU A 57 -7.99 7.21 -13.92
C LEU A 57 -6.60 7.84 -13.86
N LYS A 58 -6.30 8.64 -14.89
CA LYS A 58 -5.25 9.65 -14.92
C LYS A 58 -5.91 11.01 -14.89
N VAL A 59 -5.64 11.82 -13.87
CA VAL A 59 -6.25 13.14 -13.69
C VAL A 59 -5.19 14.22 -13.56
N ASP A 60 -5.50 15.46 -13.94
CA ASP A 60 -4.63 16.60 -13.66
C ASP A 60 -4.79 17.07 -12.20
N MET A 61 -3.97 18.02 -11.79
CA MET A 61 -3.99 18.56 -10.42
C MET A 61 -5.26 19.36 -10.09
N ASN A 62 -6.13 19.63 -11.07
CA ASN A 62 -7.45 20.24 -10.87
C ASN A 62 -8.58 19.20 -10.80
N GLY A 63 -8.25 17.90 -10.90
CA GLY A 63 -9.23 16.81 -10.86
C GLY A 63 -9.92 16.52 -12.20
N ARG A 64 -9.45 17.14 -13.31
CA ARG A 64 -9.97 16.82 -14.65
C ARG A 64 -9.40 15.49 -15.12
N ILE A 65 -10.28 14.58 -15.56
CA ILE A 65 -9.88 13.28 -16.08
C ILE A 65 -9.22 13.47 -17.45
N LEU A 66 -7.96 13.07 -17.58
CA LEU A 66 -7.16 13.14 -18.81
C LEU A 66 -7.25 11.85 -19.63
N ALA A 67 -7.24 10.70 -18.95
CA ALA A 67 -7.35 9.39 -19.55
C ALA A 67 -7.94 8.38 -18.57
N SER A 68 -8.51 7.30 -19.07
CA SER A 68 -9.01 6.21 -18.23
C SER A 68 -8.85 4.85 -18.90
N ILE A 69 -8.69 3.82 -18.07
CA ILE A 69 -8.89 2.42 -18.43
C ILE A 69 -10.17 2.00 -17.72
N ASP A 70 -11.16 1.58 -18.49
CA ASP A 70 -12.48 1.22 -17.97
C ASP A 70 -12.73 -0.29 -18.10
N ARG A 71 -13.65 -0.83 -17.33
CA ARG A 71 -14.05 -2.24 -17.37
C ARG A 71 -12.94 -3.22 -17.01
N ILE A 72 -11.97 -2.85 -16.18
CA ILE A 72 -10.94 -3.77 -15.68
C ILE A 72 -11.64 -4.92 -14.95
N GLN A 73 -11.43 -6.15 -15.41
CA GLN A 73 -12.01 -7.33 -14.78
C GLN A 73 -11.30 -7.62 -13.46
N GLY A 74 -12.03 -7.56 -12.36
CA GLY A 74 -11.52 -7.78 -11.02
C GLY A 74 -11.62 -6.55 -10.14
N HIS A 75 -11.09 -6.66 -8.92
CA HIS A 75 -11.02 -5.59 -7.95
C HIS A 75 -9.63 -4.96 -7.98
N LEU A 76 -9.50 -3.82 -8.67
CA LEU A 76 -8.30 -3.01 -8.68
C LEU A 76 -8.23 -2.23 -7.36
N GLY A 77 -7.22 -2.53 -6.54
CA GLY A 77 -7.06 -2.01 -5.19
C GLY A 77 -6.03 -0.88 -5.08
N ALA A 78 -5.21 -0.93 -4.03
CA ALA A 78 -4.15 0.05 -3.78
C ALA A 78 -3.08 0.04 -4.85
N MET A 79 -2.34 1.14 -4.96
CA MET A 79 -1.34 1.33 -6.00
C MET A 79 -0.14 2.15 -5.53
N THR A 80 0.94 2.04 -6.29
CA THR A 80 2.13 2.87 -6.16
C THR A 80 2.68 3.22 -7.54
N PHE A 81 3.20 4.44 -7.70
CA PHE A 81 3.86 4.88 -8.93
C PHE A 81 5.36 4.68 -8.82
N ASN A 82 5.97 4.05 -9.81
CA ASN A 82 7.41 3.89 -9.92
C ASN A 82 8.00 4.97 -10.82
N HIS A 83 8.69 5.92 -10.25
CA HIS A 83 9.34 7.01 -10.98
C HIS A 83 10.44 6.54 -11.94
N GLN A 84 11.04 5.35 -11.72
CA GLN A 84 12.14 4.85 -12.55
C GLN A 84 11.67 4.32 -13.91
N ASP A 85 10.55 3.60 -13.94
CA ASP A 85 10.00 3.02 -15.18
C ASP A 85 8.68 3.66 -15.61
N ARG A 86 8.21 4.67 -14.86
CA ARG A 86 7.00 5.45 -15.11
C ARG A 86 5.73 4.59 -15.23
N LYS A 87 5.63 3.58 -14.36
CA LYS A 87 4.48 2.68 -14.31
C LYS A 87 3.82 2.69 -12.95
N VAL A 88 2.52 2.49 -12.96
CA VAL A 88 1.76 2.20 -11.74
C VAL A 88 1.71 0.69 -11.55
N TYR A 89 2.01 0.27 -10.34
CA TYR A 89 1.83 -1.09 -9.85
C TYR A 89 0.64 -1.10 -8.88
N ALA A 90 -0.38 -1.89 -9.17
CA ALA A 90 -1.61 -1.95 -8.37
C ALA A 90 -1.99 -3.39 -8.07
N SER A 91 -2.62 -3.63 -6.91
CA SER A 91 -3.24 -4.92 -6.63
C SER A 91 -4.47 -5.11 -7.52
N LEU A 92 -4.67 -6.35 -8.00
CA LEU A 92 -5.84 -6.73 -8.78
C LEU A 92 -6.30 -8.12 -8.35
N GLU A 93 -7.50 -8.20 -7.80
CA GLU A 93 -8.10 -9.43 -7.37
C GLU A 93 -9.18 -9.89 -8.35
N CYS A 94 -9.00 -11.05 -8.95
CA CYS A 94 -10.01 -11.74 -9.73
C CYS A 94 -10.52 -12.92 -8.89
N LYS A 95 -11.67 -12.75 -8.25
CA LYS A 95 -12.24 -13.76 -7.34
C LYS A 95 -13.51 -14.39 -7.92
N ASP A 96 -13.76 -15.62 -7.52
CA ASP A 96 -14.98 -16.37 -7.80
C ASP A 96 -16.05 -16.22 -6.69
N ASP A 97 -15.75 -15.40 -5.66
CA ASP A 97 -16.67 -15.07 -4.57
C ASP A 97 -17.79 -14.10 -5.01
N GLU A 98 -18.69 -13.76 -4.09
CA GLU A 98 -19.83 -12.86 -4.34
C GLU A 98 -19.38 -11.50 -4.90
N ILE A 99 -18.23 -10.97 -4.44
CA ILE A 99 -17.67 -9.70 -4.92
C ILE A 99 -17.25 -9.83 -6.38
N GLY A 100 -16.50 -10.87 -6.72
CA GLY A 100 -16.06 -11.17 -8.08
C GLY A 100 -17.23 -11.41 -9.03
N GLN A 101 -18.23 -12.17 -8.61
CA GLN A 101 -19.47 -12.41 -9.36
C GLN A 101 -20.23 -11.10 -9.64
N ASN A 102 -20.35 -10.22 -8.65
CA ASN A 102 -21.01 -8.91 -8.81
C ASN A 102 -20.24 -7.99 -9.79
N ILE A 103 -18.91 -8.04 -9.78
CA ILE A 103 -18.07 -7.30 -10.73
C ILE A 103 -18.28 -7.86 -12.14
N ALA A 104 -18.16 -9.17 -12.33
CA ALA A 104 -18.35 -9.84 -13.61
C ALA A 104 -19.73 -9.54 -14.22
N LYS A 105 -20.80 -9.62 -13.42
CA LYS A 105 -22.16 -9.26 -13.83
C LYS A 105 -22.28 -7.79 -14.29
N LYS A 106 -21.69 -6.86 -13.56
CA LYS A 106 -21.71 -5.41 -13.91
C LYS A 106 -20.94 -5.13 -15.20
N LEU A 107 -19.88 -5.85 -15.45
CA LEU A 107 -19.05 -5.71 -16.65
C LEU A 107 -19.58 -6.50 -17.84
N ASN A 108 -20.57 -7.38 -17.64
CA ASN A 108 -21.08 -8.34 -18.60
C ASN A 108 -19.95 -9.21 -19.19
N VAL A 109 -19.12 -9.78 -18.32
CA VAL A 109 -18.02 -10.68 -18.67
C VAL A 109 -18.17 -12.01 -17.94
N GLY A 110 -17.46 -13.06 -18.39
CA GLY A 110 -17.44 -14.36 -17.74
C GLY A 110 -16.88 -14.28 -16.31
N ILE A 111 -17.39 -15.11 -15.42
CA ILE A 111 -16.84 -15.30 -14.08
C ILE A 111 -15.54 -16.10 -14.23
N VAL A 112 -14.49 -15.67 -13.55
CA VAL A 112 -13.24 -16.45 -13.50
C VAL A 112 -13.50 -17.82 -12.88
N SER A 113 -12.93 -18.86 -13.47
CA SER A 113 -13.10 -20.24 -12.99
C SER A 113 -12.35 -20.53 -11.69
N GLU A 114 -11.44 -19.65 -11.30
CA GLU A 114 -10.59 -19.80 -10.13
C GLU A 114 -10.07 -18.44 -9.64
N SER A 115 -10.15 -18.20 -8.34
CA SER A 115 -9.63 -16.98 -7.74
C SER A 115 -8.12 -16.81 -7.97
N ARG A 116 -7.72 -15.64 -8.46
CA ARG A 116 -6.33 -15.26 -8.73
C ARG A 116 -6.04 -13.84 -8.25
N PHE A 117 -4.81 -13.65 -7.80
CA PHE A 117 -4.31 -12.35 -7.33
C PHE A 117 -3.14 -11.90 -8.18
N TYR A 118 -3.28 -10.70 -8.73
CA TYR A 118 -2.33 -10.14 -9.68
C TYR A 118 -1.76 -8.80 -9.19
N ILE A 119 -0.58 -8.46 -9.69
CA ILE A 119 -0.16 -7.08 -9.80
C ILE A 119 -0.47 -6.61 -11.21
N ALA A 120 -1.32 -5.61 -11.32
CA ALA A 120 -1.53 -4.86 -12.55
C ALA A 120 -0.37 -3.87 -12.73
N ILE A 121 0.27 -3.90 -13.89
CA ILE A 121 1.34 -2.99 -14.30
C ILE A 121 0.80 -2.11 -15.41
N ILE A 122 0.64 -0.82 -15.12
CA ILE A 122 0.00 0.16 -16.01
C ILE A 122 1.05 1.15 -16.51
N ASP A 123 1.25 1.20 -17.81
CA ASP A 123 2.13 2.17 -18.48
C ASP A 123 1.37 3.48 -18.66
N VAL A 124 1.57 4.41 -17.73
CA VAL A 124 0.79 5.64 -17.65
C VAL A 124 1.15 6.67 -18.74
N ASP A 125 2.33 6.52 -19.37
CA ASP A 125 2.73 7.38 -20.49
C ASP A 125 1.99 6.97 -21.78
N LYS A 126 1.51 5.73 -21.86
CA LYS A 126 0.66 5.24 -22.95
C LYS A 126 -0.83 5.50 -22.75
N MET A 127 -1.22 6.04 -21.61
CA MET A 127 -2.59 6.45 -21.36
C MET A 127 -2.88 7.81 -21.99
N THR A 128 -3.59 7.81 -23.12
CA THR A 128 -3.79 8.99 -23.98
C THR A 128 -5.25 9.38 -24.20
N SER A 129 -6.21 8.52 -23.83
CA SER A 129 -7.65 8.76 -24.08
C SER A 129 -8.52 8.19 -22.96
N LEU A 130 -9.78 8.60 -22.96
CA LEU A 130 -10.81 8.02 -22.09
C LEU A 130 -11.25 6.65 -22.61
N ASN A 131 -11.71 5.79 -21.69
CA ASN A 131 -12.29 4.47 -21.96
C ASN A 131 -11.37 3.55 -22.75
N MET A 132 -10.06 3.58 -22.44
CA MET A 132 -9.11 2.64 -23.04
C MET A 132 -9.45 1.22 -22.64
N ASP A 133 -9.24 0.29 -23.57
CA ASP A 133 -9.50 -1.12 -23.37
C ASP A 133 -8.47 -1.74 -22.41
N PRO A 134 -8.90 -2.41 -21.32
CA PRO A 134 -8.00 -3.10 -20.39
C PRO A 134 -7.27 -4.30 -21.04
N GLU A 135 -7.74 -4.85 -22.14
CA GLU A 135 -7.04 -5.89 -22.90
C GLU A 135 -5.93 -5.33 -23.80
N ASN A 136 -5.79 -4.00 -23.89
CA ASN A 136 -4.66 -3.36 -24.58
C ASN A 136 -3.36 -3.63 -23.80
N ASN A 137 -2.61 -4.62 -24.22
CA ASN A 137 -1.41 -5.10 -23.55
C ASN A 137 -0.22 -4.13 -23.58
N ASP A 138 -0.29 -3.07 -24.38
CA ASP A 138 0.69 -1.98 -24.36
C ASP A 138 0.51 -1.06 -23.14
N VAL A 139 -0.71 -1.00 -22.60
CA VAL A 139 -1.07 -0.13 -21.49
C VAL A 139 -1.16 -0.90 -20.17
N LEU A 140 -1.81 -2.07 -20.16
CA LEU A 140 -2.04 -2.86 -18.97
C LEU A 140 -1.57 -4.30 -19.15
N ARG A 141 -0.76 -4.77 -18.20
CA ARG A 141 -0.33 -6.17 -18.09
C ARG A 141 -0.45 -6.63 -16.64
N THR A 142 -0.53 -7.94 -16.44
CA THR A 142 -0.73 -8.52 -15.11
C THR A 142 0.32 -9.58 -14.79
N VAL A 143 0.66 -9.72 -13.51
CA VAL A 143 1.58 -10.76 -13.00
C VAL A 143 0.88 -11.49 -11.85
N CYS A 144 0.70 -12.80 -11.95
CA CYS A 144 0.06 -13.60 -10.93
C CYS A 144 0.98 -13.77 -9.70
N LEU A 145 0.47 -13.53 -8.51
CA LEU A 145 1.16 -13.83 -7.26
C LEU A 145 0.68 -15.19 -6.73
N LEU A 146 1.46 -16.24 -6.98
CA LEU A 146 1.04 -17.61 -6.69
C LEU A 146 0.92 -17.87 -5.19
N LYS A 147 1.80 -17.32 -4.35
CA LYS A 147 1.76 -17.57 -2.90
C LYS A 147 0.46 -17.09 -2.24
N PRO A 148 -0.04 -15.85 -2.47
CA PRO A 148 -1.36 -15.45 -1.96
C PRO A 148 -2.50 -16.32 -2.48
N CYS A 149 -2.43 -16.78 -3.75
CA CYS A 149 -3.43 -17.71 -4.29
C CYS A 149 -3.45 -19.05 -3.56
N GLU A 150 -2.26 -19.60 -3.22
CA GLU A 150 -2.13 -20.83 -2.44
C GLU A 150 -2.71 -20.65 -1.02
N ASP A 151 -2.39 -19.52 -0.35
CA ASP A 151 -2.88 -19.25 1.00
C ASP A 151 -4.39 -19.00 1.04
N TYR A 152 -4.92 -18.36 0.01
CA TYR A 152 -6.37 -18.19 -0.14
C TYR A 152 -7.11 -19.52 -0.33
N LYS A 153 -6.54 -20.44 -1.10
CA LYS A 153 -7.12 -21.78 -1.36
C LYS A 153 -6.90 -22.77 -0.21
N PHE A 154 -6.06 -22.43 0.76
CA PHE A 154 -5.76 -23.33 1.86
C PHE A 154 -7.03 -23.74 2.58
N SER A 155 -7.17 -25.07 2.81
CA SER A 155 -8.14 -25.67 3.70
C SER A 155 -7.42 -26.74 4.51
N GLY A 156 -7.55 -26.71 5.83
CA GLY A 156 -6.85 -27.63 6.72
C GLY A 156 -7.25 -27.41 8.18
N HIS A 157 -6.55 -28.06 9.10
CA HIS A 157 -6.78 -27.92 10.52
C HIS A 157 -5.62 -27.19 11.19
N ILE A 158 -5.95 -26.19 11.98
CA ILE A 158 -5.01 -25.46 12.84
C ILE A 158 -5.52 -25.55 14.27
N GLY A 159 -4.73 -26.17 15.19
CA GLY A 159 -5.14 -26.37 16.59
C GLY A 159 -6.40 -27.20 16.76
N GLY A 160 -6.67 -28.14 15.84
CA GLY A 160 -7.86 -29.00 15.87
C GLY A 160 -9.12 -28.38 15.27
N GLN A 161 -9.07 -27.11 14.84
CA GLN A 161 -10.17 -26.43 14.15
C GLN A 161 -9.96 -26.46 12.63
N GLU A 162 -11.03 -26.70 11.86
CA GLU A 162 -11.00 -26.53 10.41
C GLU A 162 -10.80 -25.05 10.09
N VAL A 163 -9.79 -24.76 9.27
CA VAL A 163 -9.44 -23.40 8.87
C VAL A 163 -9.33 -23.31 7.36
N LYS A 164 -10.09 -22.40 6.78
CA LYS A 164 -9.95 -21.98 5.38
C LYS A 164 -9.15 -20.68 5.32
N HIS A 165 -8.47 -20.46 4.20
CA HIS A 165 -7.68 -19.23 3.97
C HIS A 165 -6.58 -19.03 5.02
N LEU A 166 -5.41 -19.57 4.76
CA LEU A 166 -4.25 -19.51 5.68
C LEU A 166 -4.01 -18.07 6.14
N TYR A 167 -3.79 -17.86 7.43
CA TYR A 167 -3.67 -16.55 8.09
C TYR A 167 -4.88 -15.61 7.86
N GLY A 168 -6.03 -16.14 7.49
CA GLY A 168 -7.20 -15.36 7.13
C GLY A 168 -7.08 -14.63 5.78
N CYS A 169 -6.16 -15.05 4.91
CA CYS A 169 -5.94 -14.42 3.61
C CYS A 169 -7.25 -14.27 2.82
N SER A 170 -7.68 -13.04 2.55
CA SER A 170 -8.84 -12.72 1.69
C SER A 170 -8.43 -12.29 0.28
N GLY A 171 -7.12 -12.20 0.03
CA GLY A 171 -6.51 -11.74 -1.20
C GLY A 171 -5.32 -10.84 -0.95
N ILE A 172 -5.13 -9.85 -1.80
CA ILE A 172 -4.08 -8.82 -1.69
C ILE A 172 -4.70 -7.45 -1.92
N ASP A 173 -4.30 -6.45 -1.12
CA ASP A 173 -4.77 -5.07 -1.31
C ASP A 173 -3.63 -4.06 -1.30
N GLY A 174 -2.82 -4.01 -0.23
CA GLY A 174 -1.75 -3.03 -0.09
C GLY A 174 -0.58 -3.25 -1.06
N VAL A 175 -0.13 -2.20 -1.73
CA VAL A 175 1.02 -2.24 -2.66
C VAL A 175 1.92 -1.03 -2.44
N ALA A 176 3.23 -1.25 -2.28
CA ALA A 176 4.23 -0.18 -2.14
C ALA A 176 5.53 -0.53 -2.86
N ILE A 177 6.26 0.49 -3.30
CA ILE A 177 7.66 0.36 -3.72
C ILE A 177 8.53 0.97 -2.64
N GLY A 178 9.48 0.19 -2.12
CA GLY A 178 10.36 0.61 -1.04
C GLY A 178 11.71 -0.10 -1.09
N ARG A 179 12.68 0.41 -0.32
CA ARG A 179 13.97 -0.21 -0.17
C ARG A 179 13.91 -1.53 0.61
N GLU A 180 14.99 -2.25 0.70
CA GLU A 180 15.07 -3.43 1.55
C GLU A 180 14.99 -3.07 3.05
N VAL A 181 14.24 -3.88 3.82
CA VAL A 181 14.21 -3.79 5.29
C VAL A 181 15.53 -4.33 5.82
N LYS A 182 16.40 -3.43 6.22
CA LYS A 182 17.69 -3.72 6.87
C LYS A 182 18.25 -2.48 7.55
N PRO A 183 19.06 -2.62 8.61
CA PRO A 183 19.81 -1.52 9.16
C PRO A 183 20.66 -0.83 8.08
N LEU A 184 20.66 0.49 8.10
CA LEU A 184 21.50 1.30 7.24
C LEU A 184 22.79 1.65 8.01
N GLU A 185 23.89 1.11 7.57
CA GLU A 185 25.24 1.52 8.02
C GLU A 185 25.75 2.73 7.22
N ALA A 186 24.95 3.25 6.33
CA ALA A 186 25.42 3.96 5.15
C ALA A 186 25.18 5.47 5.18
N THR A 187 26.05 6.20 4.49
CA THR A 187 25.98 7.62 4.13
C THR A 187 24.74 7.94 3.30
N ALA A 188 24.34 9.21 3.20
CA ALA A 188 23.18 9.63 2.39
C ALA A 188 23.28 9.19 0.91
N LYS A 189 24.50 9.09 0.35
CA LYS A 189 24.78 8.64 -1.03
C LYS A 189 24.42 7.17 -1.24
N GLU A 190 24.65 6.32 -0.25
CA GLU A 190 24.33 4.88 -0.33
C GLU A 190 22.84 4.63 -0.15
N ARG A 191 22.10 5.54 0.51
CA ARG A 191 20.64 5.48 0.62
C ARG A 191 19.94 5.72 -0.72
N SER A 192 20.43 6.66 -1.54
CA SER A 192 19.84 6.97 -2.84
C SER A 192 20.09 5.90 -3.92
N ALA A 193 21.11 5.06 -3.75
CA ALA A 193 21.48 4.00 -4.69
C ALA A 193 20.87 2.63 -4.34
N GLN A 194 19.94 2.56 -3.37
CA GLN A 194 19.38 1.29 -2.94
C GLN A 194 18.42 0.69 -3.96
N LYS A 195 18.52 -0.63 -4.11
CA LYS A 195 17.55 -1.40 -4.89
C LYS A 195 16.16 -1.29 -4.26
N MET A 196 15.19 -0.96 -5.09
CA MET A 196 13.78 -0.91 -4.72
C MET A 196 13.08 -2.22 -5.04
N TYR A 197 12.11 -2.57 -4.23
CA TYR A 197 11.31 -3.80 -4.30
C TYR A 197 9.83 -3.46 -4.25
N LEU A 198 9.01 -4.34 -4.80
CA LEU A 198 7.57 -4.29 -4.58
C LEU A 198 7.23 -5.02 -3.29
N TYR A 199 6.50 -4.34 -2.42
CA TYR A 199 5.87 -4.91 -1.22
C TYR A 199 4.38 -5.04 -1.46
N VAL A 200 3.82 -6.20 -1.10
CA VAL A 200 2.40 -6.51 -1.27
C VAL A 200 1.84 -7.01 0.05
N GLY A 201 0.82 -6.33 0.55
CA GLY A 201 0.13 -6.69 1.78
C GLY A 201 -1.11 -7.54 1.52
N TYR A 202 -1.38 -8.49 2.41
CA TYR A 202 -2.59 -9.30 2.36
C TYR A 202 -3.83 -8.47 2.70
N GLY A 203 -4.94 -8.79 2.01
CA GLY A 203 -6.26 -8.68 2.56
C GLY A 203 -6.48 -9.79 3.61
N ILE A 204 -7.13 -9.51 4.73
CA ILE A 204 -7.35 -10.48 5.81
C ILE A 204 -8.80 -10.44 6.28
N TYR A 205 -9.47 -11.57 6.31
CA TYR A 205 -10.80 -11.67 6.92
C TYR A 205 -10.76 -11.35 8.41
N GLY A 206 -11.63 -10.43 8.84
CA GLY A 206 -11.69 -9.91 10.21
C GLY A 206 -12.46 -10.80 11.19
N ASP A 207 -12.41 -12.12 11.05
CA ASP A 207 -13.06 -13.05 11.98
C ASP A 207 -12.47 -12.93 13.38
N VAL A 208 -13.31 -12.55 14.34
CA VAL A 208 -12.90 -12.35 15.74
C VAL A 208 -12.65 -13.64 16.51
N ASN A 209 -13.14 -14.77 16.00
CA ASN A 209 -12.96 -16.10 16.63
C ASN A 209 -11.66 -16.78 16.19
N ARG A 210 -11.01 -16.31 15.11
CA ARG A 210 -9.72 -16.85 14.65
C ARG A 210 -8.59 -16.30 15.50
N THR A 211 -7.55 -17.11 15.67
CA THR A 211 -6.34 -16.70 16.40
C THR A 211 -5.13 -16.52 15.48
N ASP A 212 -5.19 -17.00 14.25
CA ASP A 212 -4.11 -16.96 13.26
C ASP A 212 -4.16 -15.74 12.31
N ASN A 213 -5.12 -14.80 12.51
CA ASN A 213 -5.35 -13.61 11.68
C ASN A 213 -4.98 -12.29 12.37
N ASP A 214 -4.08 -12.33 13.38
CA ASP A 214 -3.66 -11.16 14.15
C ASP A 214 -2.35 -10.53 13.63
N TYR A 215 -1.89 -10.97 12.46
CA TYR A 215 -0.70 -10.45 11.79
C TYR A 215 -1.06 -9.91 10.42
N GLN A 216 -0.50 -8.75 10.06
CA GLN A 216 -0.42 -8.38 8.66
C GLN A 216 0.68 -9.21 8.00
N VAL A 217 0.42 -9.70 6.80
CA VAL A 217 1.39 -10.45 5.99
C VAL A 217 1.82 -9.59 4.82
N ILE A 218 3.13 -9.32 4.72
CA ILE A 218 3.70 -8.49 3.67
C ILE A 218 4.75 -9.30 2.90
N GLN A 219 4.57 -9.39 1.61
CA GLN A 219 5.46 -10.10 0.70
C GLN A 219 6.30 -9.12 -0.11
N ARG A 220 7.59 -9.42 -0.28
CA ARG A 220 8.54 -8.64 -1.06
C ARG A 220 8.90 -9.34 -2.36
N TYR A 221 8.86 -8.59 -3.47
CA TYR A 221 9.17 -9.06 -4.81
C TYR A 221 10.19 -8.16 -5.52
N ASP A 222 11.01 -8.74 -6.38
CA ASP A 222 11.90 -8.02 -7.28
C ASP A 222 11.12 -7.45 -8.47
N LEU A 223 11.10 -6.13 -8.63
CA LEU A 223 10.37 -5.42 -9.69
C LEU A 223 10.77 -5.89 -11.10
N ALA A 224 12.06 -6.05 -11.35
CA ALA A 224 12.55 -6.44 -12.68
C ALA A 224 12.16 -7.88 -13.03
N LYS A 225 12.09 -8.78 -12.04
CA LYS A 225 11.61 -10.15 -12.23
C LYS A 225 10.10 -10.17 -12.50
N LEU A 226 9.32 -9.36 -11.76
CA LEU A 226 7.88 -9.25 -12.00
C LEU A 226 7.59 -8.77 -13.42
N ALA A 227 8.22 -7.68 -13.87
CA ALA A 227 7.99 -7.11 -15.20
C ALA A 227 8.22 -8.13 -16.33
N LYS A 228 9.20 -9.03 -16.19
CA LYS A 228 9.48 -10.10 -17.19
C LYS A 228 8.40 -11.17 -17.27
N LEU A 229 7.62 -11.36 -16.21
CA LEU A 229 6.56 -12.38 -16.12
C LEU A 229 5.17 -11.82 -16.47
N ALA A 230 5.08 -10.51 -16.75
CA ALA A 230 3.83 -9.84 -17.05
C ALA A 230 3.21 -10.36 -18.35
N LYS A 231 1.89 -10.62 -18.32
CA LYS A 231 1.07 -11.09 -19.45
C LYS A 231 -0.07 -10.10 -19.70
N PRO A 232 -0.63 -10.05 -20.93
CA PRO A 232 -1.87 -9.33 -21.17
C PRO A 232 -2.98 -9.80 -20.24
N MET A 233 -3.90 -8.89 -19.89
CA MET A 233 -5.20 -9.24 -19.35
C MET A 233 -6.11 -9.68 -20.49
N ILE A 234 -6.84 -10.77 -20.31
CA ILE A 234 -7.84 -11.28 -21.28
C ILE A 234 -9.12 -11.56 -20.49
N PHE A 235 -10.24 -11.03 -20.91
CA PHE A 235 -11.52 -11.20 -20.22
C PHE A 235 -11.95 -12.67 -20.16
N GLY A 236 -12.38 -13.10 -18.99
CA GLY A 236 -12.79 -14.47 -18.74
C GLY A 236 -11.65 -15.47 -18.61
N GLU A 237 -10.41 -15.06 -18.90
CA GLU A 237 -9.24 -15.93 -18.80
C GLU A 237 -8.42 -15.60 -17.54
N SER A 238 -7.80 -16.63 -16.96
CA SER A 238 -6.83 -16.46 -15.89
C SER A 238 -5.49 -17.07 -16.30
N HIS A 239 -4.39 -16.48 -15.85
CA HIS A 239 -3.07 -17.03 -16.05
C HIS A 239 -2.30 -17.17 -14.74
N VAL A 240 -1.28 -18.02 -14.75
CA VAL A 240 -0.41 -18.30 -13.59
C VAL A 240 1.01 -17.77 -13.81
N SER A 241 1.20 -16.89 -14.79
CA SER A 241 2.52 -16.29 -15.06
C SER A 241 2.90 -15.35 -13.93
N GLY A 242 3.88 -15.77 -13.14
CA GLY A 242 4.34 -15.03 -11.99
C GLY A 242 5.36 -15.78 -11.14
N PRO A 243 5.90 -15.15 -10.10
CA PRO A 243 6.87 -15.80 -9.23
C PRO A 243 6.19 -16.88 -8.39
N LYS A 244 6.85 -18.05 -8.29
CA LYS A 244 6.36 -19.16 -7.45
C LYS A 244 6.25 -18.80 -5.97
N LYS A 245 7.13 -17.91 -5.49
CA LYS A 245 7.16 -17.42 -4.10
C LYS A 245 7.76 -16.02 -4.03
N PRO A 246 7.42 -15.24 -2.99
CA PRO A 246 8.10 -13.96 -2.72
C PRO A 246 9.58 -14.19 -2.37
N GLU A 247 10.41 -13.15 -2.52
CA GLU A 247 11.80 -13.19 -2.02
C GLU A 247 11.84 -13.19 -0.49
N LYS A 248 10.89 -12.51 0.13
CA LYS A 248 10.66 -12.48 1.59
C LYS A 248 9.18 -12.40 1.88
N GLU A 249 8.79 -13.00 3.00
CA GLU A 249 7.46 -12.88 3.58
C GLU A 249 7.63 -12.47 5.04
N TYR A 250 7.00 -11.37 5.42
CA TYR A 250 7.10 -10.77 6.74
C TYR A 250 5.75 -10.82 7.45
N PHE A 251 5.76 -11.13 8.73
CA PHE A 251 4.62 -11.09 9.62
C PHE A 251 4.76 -9.93 10.60
N ILE A 252 3.71 -9.11 10.74
CA ILE A 252 3.70 -7.92 11.59
C ILE A 252 2.50 -8.02 12.52
N TYR A 253 2.78 -8.08 13.84
CA TYR A 253 1.74 -8.25 14.84
C TYR A 253 1.00 -6.92 15.09
N THR A 254 -0.22 -6.82 14.59
CA THR A 254 -1.07 -5.61 14.68
C THR A 254 -2.37 -5.84 15.45
N GLY A 255 -2.65 -7.08 15.85
CA GLY A 255 -3.99 -7.52 16.11
C GLY A 255 -4.77 -7.74 14.81
N ASN A 256 -6.01 -8.25 14.90
CA ASN A 256 -6.81 -8.46 13.72
C ASN A 256 -7.26 -7.14 13.09
N THR A 257 -7.49 -7.18 11.77
CA THR A 257 -8.04 -6.06 11.00
C THR A 257 -9.17 -6.57 10.12
N ASN A 258 -10.03 -5.67 9.67
CA ASN A 258 -11.05 -6.01 8.70
C ASN A 258 -10.49 -5.78 7.29
N TYR A 259 -10.40 -6.82 6.49
CA TYR A 259 -9.81 -6.83 5.14
C TYR A 259 -8.28 -6.57 5.07
N GLY A 260 -7.54 -6.62 6.19
CA GLY A 260 -6.07 -6.50 6.21
C GLY A 260 -5.52 -5.15 5.76
N VAL A 261 -4.35 -5.17 5.10
CA VAL A 261 -3.69 -3.95 4.62
C VAL A 261 -4.40 -3.44 3.38
N GLN A 262 -5.17 -2.37 3.53
CA GLN A 262 -5.92 -1.75 2.43
C GLN A 262 -5.05 -0.82 1.58
N ASN A 263 -4.16 -0.05 2.19
CA ASN A 263 -3.12 0.70 1.51
C ASN A 263 -1.79 0.52 2.21
N LEU A 264 -0.76 0.28 1.42
CA LEU A 264 0.62 0.14 1.84
C LEU A 264 1.44 1.23 1.14
N THR A 265 2.31 1.91 1.86
CA THR A 265 3.18 2.90 1.23
C THR A 265 4.50 3.05 1.97
N TYR A 266 5.57 3.23 1.24
CA TYR A 266 6.89 3.59 1.77
C TYR A 266 7.08 5.09 1.70
N ASP A 267 7.39 5.70 2.82
CA ASP A 267 7.76 7.11 2.90
C ASP A 267 9.27 7.27 3.10
N PRO A 268 10.01 7.77 2.10
CA PRO A 268 11.44 8.00 2.20
C PRO A 268 11.82 9.06 3.25
N TYR A 269 10.91 9.99 3.58
CA TYR A 269 11.15 11.05 4.55
C TYR A 269 11.30 10.50 5.98
N THR A 270 10.41 9.59 6.37
CA THR A 270 10.44 8.92 7.67
C THR A 270 11.22 7.61 7.67
N ASP A 271 11.53 7.09 6.47
CA ASP A 271 12.11 5.76 6.24
C ASP A 271 11.26 4.63 6.86
N CYS A 272 9.95 4.77 6.75
CA CYS A 272 8.97 3.81 7.25
C CYS A 272 8.03 3.30 6.15
N LEU A 273 7.60 2.06 6.33
CA LEU A 273 6.51 1.44 5.56
C LEU A 273 5.22 1.56 6.38
N PHE A 274 4.25 2.31 5.86
CA PHE A 274 2.96 2.54 6.50
C PHE A 274 1.90 1.59 5.96
N MET A 275 1.04 1.11 6.85
CA MET A 275 -0.07 0.19 6.58
C MET A 275 -1.37 0.84 7.05
N ALA A 276 -2.22 1.27 6.12
CA ALA A 276 -3.56 1.73 6.43
C ALA A 276 -4.56 0.56 6.29
N VAL A 277 -5.43 0.40 7.28
CA VAL A 277 -6.35 -0.73 7.40
C VAL A 277 -7.76 -0.25 7.77
N TYR A 278 -8.76 -1.07 7.54
CA TYR A 278 -10.00 -0.96 8.31
C TYR A 278 -9.79 -1.62 9.66
N LYS A 279 -10.08 -0.87 10.74
CA LYS A 279 -9.86 -1.32 12.11
C LYS A 279 -10.56 -2.66 12.40
N GLY A 280 -9.91 -3.47 13.21
CA GLY A 280 -10.45 -4.72 13.71
C GLY A 280 -11.56 -4.55 14.76
N LYS A 281 -12.02 -5.68 15.31
CA LYS A 281 -13.11 -5.72 16.30
C LYS A 281 -12.79 -6.59 17.52
N LYS A 282 -11.60 -7.19 17.61
CA LYS A 282 -11.20 -7.97 18.78
C LYS A 282 -10.94 -7.02 19.95
N GLU A 283 -11.62 -7.25 21.07
CA GLU A 283 -11.60 -6.35 22.24
C GLU A 283 -10.25 -6.27 22.94
N GLN A 284 -9.43 -7.33 22.84
CA GLN A 284 -8.09 -7.36 23.43
C GLN A 284 -7.05 -6.51 22.69
N PHE A 285 -7.44 -5.83 21.60
CA PHE A 285 -6.55 -4.96 20.80
C PHE A 285 -7.06 -3.52 20.77
N PRO A 286 -6.17 -2.52 20.62
CA PRO A 286 -6.55 -1.11 20.50
C PRO A 286 -7.29 -0.79 19.19
N ASN A 287 -7.26 -1.70 18.21
CA ASN A 287 -7.91 -1.58 16.90
C ASN A 287 -7.54 -0.28 16.19
N TYR A 288 -6.24 0.00 16.08
CA TYR A 288 -5.72 1.12 15.30
C TYR A 288 -6.05 0.96 13.79
N ALA A 289 -6.04 2.06 13.06
CA ALA A 289 -6.33 2.09 11.62
C ALA A 289 -5.09 2.39 10.76
N LEU A 290 -3.99 2.81 11.38
CA LEU A 290 -2.72 3.06 10.71
C LEU A 290 -1.60 2.46 11.55
N PHE A 291 -0.67 1.77 10.88
CA PHE A 291 0.51 1.17 11.49
C PHE A 291 1.75 1.55 10.70
N ALA A 292 2.92 1.47 11.32
CA ALA A 292 4.19 1.67 10.63
C ALA A 292 5.26 0.68 11.11
N VAL A 293 6.14 0.30 10.18
CA VAL A 293 7.37 -0.41 10.48
C VAL A 293 8.55 0.39 9.93
N SER A 294 9.61 0.53 10.73
CA SER A 294 10.84 1.17 10.24
C SER A 294 11.53 0.25 9.23
N MET A 295 11.95 0.81 8.09
CA MET A 295 12.80 0.07 7.16
C MET A 295 14.22 -0.12 7.70
N ASN A 296 14.60 0.67 8.71
CA ASN A 296 15.90 0.59 9.39
C ASN A 296 15.87 -0.37 10.59
N GLN A 297 15.42 -1.60 10.36
CA GLN A 297 15.39 -2.64 11.40
C GLN A 297 15.92 -3.96 10.85
N LYS A 298 16.38 -4.83 11.75
CA LYS A 298 16.74 -6.21 11.42
C LYS A 298 15.52 -7.10 11.59
N PRO A 299 15.05 -7.77 10.51
CA PRO A 299 13.99 -8.77 10.64
C PRO A 299 14.41 -9.91 11.58
N PHE A 300 13.48 -10.47 12.36
CA PHE A 300 13.76 -11.54 13.29
C PHE A 300 12.85 -12.75 13.08
N LYS A 301 13.24 -13.91 13.60
CA LYS A 301 12.45 -15.14 13.51
C LYS A 301 11.86 -15.50 14.87
N ALA A 302 10.52 -15.59 14.93
CA ALA A 302 9.79 -16.05 16.10
C ALA A 302 8.54 -16.84 15.71
N SER A 303 7.98 -17.59 16.64
CA SER A 303 6.66 -18.22 16.46
C SER A 303 5.59 -17.13 16.43
N LEU A 304 4.54 -17.36 15.64
CA LEU A 304 3.40 -16.43 15.61
C LEU A 304 2.53 -16.65 16.84
N LYS A 305 2.15 -15.57 17.51
CA LYS A 305 1.19 -15.61 18.63
C LYS A 305 -0.17 -16.07 18.08
N GLY A 306 -0.83 -16.97 18.81
CA GLY A 306 -2.16 -17.47 18.42
C GLY A 306 -2.20 -18.45 17.24
N ALA A 307 -1.11 -18.63 16.52
CA ALA A 307 -1.05 -19.65 15.49
C ALA A 307 -0.68 -21.02 16.07
N ALA A 308 -1.33 -22.06 15.60
CA ALA A 308 -1.08 -23.44 16.08
C ALA A 308 0.24 -24.03 15.56
N THR A 309 1.12 -23.24 14.97
CA THR A 309 2.40 -23.69 14.43
C THR A 309 3.57 -23.27 15.31
N THR A 310 4.48 -24.21 15.57
CA THR A 310 5.77 -23.93 16.24
C THR A 310 6.82 -23.39 15.28
N LYS A 311 6.52 -23.32 13.97
CA LYS A 311 7.43 -22.81 12.96
C LYS A 311 7.73 -21.34 13.21
N LYS A 312 9.03 -21.02 13.28
CA LYS A 312 9.48 -19.62 13.38
C LYS A 312 9.35 -18.92 12.03
N MET A 313 8.53 -17.87 12.00
CA MET A 313 8.30 -17.03 10.83
C MET A 313 9.14 -15.77 10.90
N LEU A 314 9.49 -15.19 9.75
CA LEU A 314 10.22 -13.93 9.67
C LEU A 314 9.27 -12.78 10.00
N GLN A 315 9.62 -11.97 11.00
CA GLN A 315 8.77 -10.91 11.51
C GLN A 315 9.45 -9.55 11.43
N LEU A 316 8.63 -8.50 11.33
CA LEU A 316 9.02 -7.11 11.55
C LEU A 316 8.31 -6.57 12.79
N ALA A 317 9.03 -5.80 13.58
CA ALA A 317 8.44 -5.06 14.69
C ALA A 317 7.74 -3.79 14.19
N LEU A 318 6.60 -3.46 14.77
CA LEU A 318 6.02 -2.12 14.66
C LEU A 318 6.99 -1.07 15.21
N VAL A 319 6.89 0.17 14.76
CA VAL A 319 7.60 1.30 15.37
C VAL A 319 7.30 1.29 16.88
N PRO A 320 8.30 1.28 17.76
CA PRO A 320 8.09 1.18 19.20
C PRO A 320 7.40 2.43 19.78
N ALA A 321 6.85 2.35 20.99
CA ALA A 321 6.19 3.46 21.68
C ALA A 321 7.06 4.72 21.82
N GLY A 322 8.39 4.54 21.99
CA GLY A 322 9.34 5.67 22.00
C GLY A 322 9.63 6.27 20.62
N GLY A 323 9.03 5.70 19.57
CA GLY A 323 9.18 6.17 18.20
C GLY A 323 10.53 5.82 17.56
N VAL A 324 10.67 6.24 16.30
CA VAL A 324 11.94 6.29 15.56
C VAL A 324 12.18 7.72 15.08
N ASN A 325 13.44 8.07 14.82
CA ASN A 325 13.85 9.43 14.43
C ASN A 325 13.38 10.51 15.41
N ALA A 326 13.21 10.18 16.70
CA ALA A 326 12.71 11.10 17.72
C ALA A 326 13.59 12.36 17.80
N GLY A 327 12.96 13.53 17.95
CA GLY A 327 13.65 14.83 17.98
C GLY A 327 14.05 15.37 16.59
N THR A 328 13.67 14.70 15.51
CA THR A 328 13.88 15.20 14.13
C THR A 328 12.53 15.53 13.46
N PRO A 329 12.51 16.31 12.36
CA PRO A 329 11.30 16.56 11.59
C PRO A 329 10.65 15.30 11.00
N SER A 330 11.43 14.22 10.80
CA SER A 330 10.96 12.92 10.31
C SER A 330 10.61 11.93 11.43
N ALA A 331 10.36 12.41 12.66
CA ALA A 331 9.95 11.57 13.78
C ALA A 331 8.69 10.77 13.48
N VAL A 332 8.61 9.56 14.02
CA VAL A 332 7.44 8.67 13.93
C VAL A 332 7.15 8.15 15.35
N VAL A 333 6.19 8.75 16.03
CA VAL A 333 5.83 8.40 17.42
C VAL A 333 4.37 7.93 17.45
N PRO A 334 4.14 6.62 17.55
CA PRO A 334 2.78 6.06 17.61
C PRO A 334 2.16 6.14 19.01
N MET A 335 0.84 6.05 19.05
CA MET A 335 0.13 5.60 20.26
C MET A 335 0.56 4.18 20.60
N SER A 336 0.50 3.80 21.87
CA SER A 336 0.81 2.43 22.30
C SER A 336 -0.27 1.87 23.24
N ASP A 337 -0.50 0.56 23.11
CA ASP A 337 -1.32 -0.22 24.01
C ASP A 337 -0.42 -1.19 24.77
N THR A 338 -0.29 -0.97 26.07
CA THR A 338 0.62 -1.76 26.92
C THR A 338 0.15 -3.19 27.11
N ALA A 339 -1.16 -3.45 27.06
CA ALA A 339 -1.74 -4.77 27.27
C ALA A 339 -1.42 -5.73 26.11
N SER A 340 -1.60 -5.30 24.87
CA SER A 340 -1.31 -6.10 23.67
C SER A 340 0.13 -5.92 23.16
N GLY A 341 0.78 -4.82 23.51
CA GLY A 341 2.08 -4.40 22.96
C GLY A 341 1.98 -3.85 21.53
N VAL A 342 0.78 -3.55 21.04
CA VAL A 342 0.53 -3.01 19.70
C VAL A 342 0.68 -1.50 19.70
N THR A 343 1.38 -0.95 18.69
CA THR A 343 1.53 0.49 18.45
C THR A 343 0.93 0.89 17.12
N GLY A 344 0.40 2.11 16.99
CA GLY A 344 -0.25 2.60 15.78
C GLY A 344 -1.04 3.88 16.01
N TRP A 345 -1.92 4.24 15.08
CA TRP A 345 -2.71 5.48 15.14
C TRP A 345 -4.19 5.23 14.85
N ARG A 346 -5.04 6.07 15.43
CA ARG A 346 -6.50 6.10 15.17
C ARG A 346 -6.85 7.06 14.03
N PHE A 347 -6.09 7.02 12.98
CA PHE A 347 -6.29 7.90 11.83
C PHE A 347 -7.44 7.37 10.95
N LYS A 348 -8.44 8.21 10.71
CA LYS A 348 -9.70 7.82 10.05
C LYS A 348 -9.53 7.47 8.56
N TRP A 349 -8.60 8.15 7.88
CA TRP A 349 -8.39 8.06 6.44
C TRP A 349 -7.21 7.16 6.08
N GLY A 350 -6.89 7.06 4.80
CA GLY A 350 -5.73 6.32 4.31
C GLY A 350 -6.03 4.92 3.77
N SER A 351 -7.09 4.26 4.25
CA SER A 351 -7.49 2.94 3.74
C SER A 351 -7.94 2.93 2.28
N THR A 352 -8.23 4.09 1.70
CA THR A 352 -8.65 4.25 0.30
C THR A 352 -7.67 5.08 -0.54
N GLY A 353 -6.52 5.38 0.00
CA GLY A 353 -5.45 6.10 -0.72
C GLY A 353 -4.53 6.85 0.24
N LEU A 354 -3.25 6.53 0.18
CA LEU A 354 -2.20 7.08 1.04
C LEU A 354 -0.93 7.26 0.19
N CYS A 355 -0.58 8.51 -0.13
CA CYS A 355 0.49 8.85 -1.06
C CYS A 355 1.44 9.90 -0.47
N PRO A 356 2.65 9.52 0.00
CA PRO A 356 3.67 10.46 0.43
C PRO A 356 4.22 11.22 -0.79
N ILE A 357 4.51 12.52 -0.61
CA ILE A 357 5.02 13.39 -1.66
C ILE A 357 6.33 14.09 -1.29
N GLY A 358 6.93 13.71 -0.17
CA GLY A 358 8.19 14.24 0.34
C GLY A 358 7.99 15.28 1.44
N ASP A 359 9.08 15.55 2.18
CA ASP A 359 9.14 16.56 3.25
C ASP A 359 8.02 16.44 4.31
N GLY A 360 7.49 15.24 4.50
CA GLY A 360 6.39 14.95 5.42
C GLY A 360 5.02 15.41 4.92
N TYR A 361 4.86 15.75 3.65
CA TYR A 361 3.57 16.01 3.03
C TYR A 361 3.01 14.76 2.33
N TRP A 362 1.68 14.65 2.31
CA TRP A 362 0.96 13.48 1.82
C TRP A 362 -0.34 13.88 1.15
N TYR A 363 -0.68 13.26 0.02
CA TYR A 363 -2.07 13.20 -0.39
C TYR A 363 -2.75 11.99 0.24
N ILE A 364 -3.91 12.22 0.87
CA ILE A 364 -4.71 11.20 1.52
C ILE A 364 -6.15 11.28 0.99
N SER A 365 -6.68 10.16 0.54
CA SER A 365 -8.04 10.09 0.01
C SER A 365 -9.07 10.21 1.14
N GLU A 366 -9.93 11.23 1.06
CA GLU A 366 -11.17 11.32 1.81
C GLU A 366 -12.32 10.90 0.89
N ASN A 367 -12.67 9.62 0.93
CA ASN A 367 -13.75 9.09 0.11
C ASN A 367 -15.13 9.42 0.73
N SER A 368 -16.09 9.71 -0.11
CA SER A 368 -17.47 9.96 0.31
C SER A 368 -18.44 9.64 -0.82
N LYS A 369 -19.74 9.77 -0.53
CA LYS A 369 -20.80 9.76 -1.55
C LYS A 369 -21.34 11.17 -1.69
N ASP A 370 -21.52 11.62 -2.93
CA ASP A 370 -22.23 12.84 -3.21
C ASP A 370 -23.68 12.74 -2.71
N LYS A 371 -24.12 13.75 -1.98
CA LYS A 371 -25.43 13.70 -1.28
C LYS A 371 -26.62 13.68 -2.24
N TYR A 372 -26.48 14.21 -3.45
CA TYR A 372 -27.54 14.31 -4.45
C TYR A 372 -27.51 13.14 -5.43
N THR A 373 -26.38 12.92 -6.07
CA THR A 373 -26.24 11.90 -7.12
C THR A 373 -26.02 10.50 -6.56
N LYS A 374 -25.68 10.37 -5.27
CA LYS A 374 -25.28 9.13 -4.60
C LYS A 374 -24.04 8.45 -5.20
N LYS A 375 -23.38 9.10 -6.16
CA LYS A 375 -22.14 8.62 -6.77
C LYS A 375 -20.96 8.81 -5.82
N GLN A 376 -19.94 7.99 -6.03
CA GLN A 376 -18.73 8.03 -5.20
C GLN A 376 -17.85 9.23 -5.58
N VAL A 377 -17.14 9.72 -4.59
CA VAL A 377 -16.23 10.86 -4.67
C VAL A 377 -14.90 10.48 -4.04
N CYS A 378 -13.80 10.77 -4.72
CA CYS A 378 -12.48 10.86 -4.14
C CYS A 378 -12.11 12.34 -3.97
N ASN A 379 -11.75 12.72 -2.76
CA ASN A 379 -11.13 14.01 -2.48
C ASN A 379 -9.73 13.75 -1.91
N ALA A 380 -8.71 13.72 -2.77
CA ALA A 380 -7.34 13.57 -2.32
C ALA A 380 -6.87 14.90 -1.70
N ARG A 381 -6.77 14.94 -0.37
CA ARG A 381 -6.39 16.14 0.38
C ARG A 381 -4.93 16.13 0.79
N LEU A 382 -4.34 17.31 0.79
CA LEU A 382 -2.98 17.54 1.26
C LEU A 382 -2.94 17.56 2.79
N TYR A 383 -2.10 16.70 3.34
CA TYR A 383 -1.82 16.55 4.76
C TYR A 383 -0.34 16.75 5.07
N LYS A 384 -0.05 17.16 6.29
CA LYS A 384 1.30 17.16 6.87
C LYS A 384 1.40 16.08 7.93
N TRP A 385 2.45 15.27 7.86
CA TRP A 385 2.83 14.34 8.92
C TRP A 385 3.27 15.11 10.17
N THR A 386 2.74 14.77 11.33
CA THR A 386 3.05 15.47 12.59
C THR A 386 4.25 14.88 13.32
N GLY A 387 4.55 13.61 13.07
CA GLY A 387 5.53 12.86 13.84
C GLY A 387 5.04 12.39 15.21
N THR A 388 3.79 12.65 15.57
CA THR A 388 3.20 12.42 16.90
C THR A 388 2.04 11.43 16.85
N GLU A 389 1.36 11.22 17.97
CA GLU A 389 0.16 10.37 18.10
C GLU A 389 -1.03 10.83 17.24
N ASP A 390 -1.06 12.10 16.79
CA ASP A 390 -2.11 12.62 15.89
C ASP A 390 -1.91 12.26 14.42
N ALA A 391 -0.80 11.61 14.07
CA ALA A 391 -0.40 11.20 12.73
C ALA A 391 -0.35 12.34 11.71
N PHE A 392 -1.50 12.91 11.34
CA PHE A 392 -1.63 13.88 10.25
C PHE A 392 -2.52 15.07 10.62
N VAL A 393 -2.14 16.25 10.13
CA VAL A 393 -2.99 17.43 10.10
C VAL A 393 -3.21 17.91 8.67
N ARG A 394 -4.36 18.46 8.36
CA ARG A 394 -4.59 19.05 7.02
C ARG A 394 -3.68 20.26 6.79
N ALA A 395 -3.05 20.31 5.62
CA ALA A 395 -2.15 21.41 5.27
C ALA A 395 -2.86 22.75 4.98
N ASP A 396 -4.18 22.72 4.73
CA ASP A 396 -5.03 23.92 4.56
C ASP A 396 -5.40 24.61 5.89
N ARG A 397 -5.02 23.99 7.03
CA ARG A 397 -5.33 24.50 8.38
C ARG A 397 -4.10 24.98 9.16
N GLN A 398 -2.97 25.11 8.47
CA GLN A 398 -1.71 25.59 9.06
C GLN A 398 -1.48 27.07 8.80
#